data_689553e667a73df42474dbaf9f63a5f3
#
_entry.id   689553e667a73df42474dbaf9f63a5f3
#
_cell.length_a   1.000
_cell.length_b   1.000
_cell.length_c   1.000
_cell.angle_alpha   90.00
_cell.angle_beta   90.00
_cell.angle_gamma   90.00
#
_symmetry.space_group_name_H-M   'P 1'
#
loop_
_entity.id
_entity.type
_entity.pdbx_description
1 polymer ?
#
loop_
_entity_poly.entity_id
_entity_poly.type
_entity_poly.pdbx_seq_one_letter_code
_entity_poly.pdbx_strand_id
1 'polypeptide(L)'
;ELRANHILPLQRELAGYAAWSGAERAFRFPNGSRLVMGYCDSDSDCAQYQGQEYEVIGFEEATNFEPDWLTFIATCLRTTRTDFAPRIYYTCNPGGPGHAYIKRLFIDRAFHDGEDPADYVFIPAKVYDNQVLMQRDPGYLKRLEALPPARRRAHLEGDWNVYEGQVFAEWRDDPAHYADGKWTHVIEPFDIPNTWRVYRSFDFGYAKPFSVGWWAVDFDGRLYRILELYGCVPGEPDTGVRWTPEQIFEQIRTTEATHPYLRGRDIRGVADPAIWDASRGDSIADIADRYGV
;
A
#
# COMPACT_ATOMS: atom_id res chain seq x y z
N GLU A 1 23.08 -9.05 5.10
CA GLU A 1 22.49 -8.98 3.75
C GLU A 1 23.24 -7.98 2.89
N LEU A 2 23.35 -6.70 3.26
CA LEU A 2 24.07 -5.65 2.54
C LEU A 2 25.48 -6.05 2.09
N ARG A 3 26.26 -6.71 2.99
CA ARG A 3 27.64 -7.10 2.66
C ARG A 3 27.70 -8.19 1.60
N ALA A 4 26.89 -9.24 1.73
CA ALA A 4 26.96 -10.41 0.86
C ALA A 4 26.38 -10.13 -0.53
N ASN A 5 25.25 -9.42 -0.57
CA ASN A 5 24.49 -9.23 -1.81
C ASN A 5 24.94 -8.01 -2.60
N HIS A 6 25.56 -7.00 -1.95
CA HIS A 6 25.93 -5.74 -2.60
C HIS A 6 27.41 -5.43 -2.52
N ILE A 7 27.99 -5.37 -1.31
CA ILE A 7 29.38 -4.90 -1.15
C ILE A 7 30.38 -5.87 -1.82
N LEU A 8 30.27 -7.17 -1.57
CA LEU A 8 31.20 -8.15 -2.14
C LEU A 8 31.10 -8.28 -3.66
N PRO A 9 29.90 -8.31 -4.29
CA PRO A 9 29.78 -8.22 -5.74
C PRO A 9 30.38 -6.95 -6.31
N LEU A 10 30.04 -5.78 -5.76
CA LEU A 10 30.56 -4.49 -6.21
C LEU A 10 32.07 -4.37 -6.06
N GLN A 11 32.69 -4.95 -5.03
CA GLN A 11 34.14 -5.00 -4.91
C GLN A 11 34.80 -5.75 -6.07
N ARG A 12 34.16 -6.78 -6.61
CA ARG A 12 34.66 -7.53 -7.78
C ARG A 12 34.43 -6.73 -9.07
N GLU A 13 33.28 -6.14 -9.24
CA GLU A 13 32.91 -5.41 -10.44
C GLU A 13 33.65 -4.08 -10.57
N LEU A 14 33.89 -3.40 -9.44
CA LEU A 14 34.56 -2.11 -9.40
C LEU A 14 36.08 -2.26 -9.19
N ALA A 15 36.64 -3.48 -9.22
CA ALA A 15 38.07 -3.71 -9.09
C ALA A 15 38.85 -2.95 -10.16
N GLY A 16 39.78 -2.10 -9.74
CA GLY A 16 40.55 -1.22 -10.62
C GLY A 16 39.89 0.13 -10.96
N TYR A 17 38.57 0.29 -10.65
CA TYR A 17 37.85 1.55 -10.84
C TYR A 17 37.62 2.32 -9.56
N ALA A 18 37.41 1.61 -8.43
CA ALA A 18 37.16 2.22 -7.13
C ALA A 18 37.78 1.40 -5.99
N ALA A 19 38.14 2.08 -4.90
CA ALA A 19 38.67 1.46 -3.69
C ALA A 19 37.58 1.40 -2.61
N TRP A 20 37.38 0.24 -1.97
CA TRP A 20 36.46 0.07 -0.86
C TRP A 20 37.05 0.56 0.46
N SER A 21 36.38 1.43 1.18
CA SER A 21 36.69 1.86 2.54
C SER A 21 35.65 1.23 3.51
N GLY A 22 36.10 0.26 4.30
CA GLY A 22 35.22 -0.37 5.30
C GLY A 22 34.82 0.57 6.44
N ALA A 23 35.68 1.55 6.78
CA ALA A 23 35.39 2.54 7.82
C ALA A 23 34.28 3.52 7.40
N GLU A 24 34.23 3.91 6.14
CA GLU A 24 33.20 4.81 5.59
C GLU A 24 32.05 4.08 4.95
N ARG A 25 32.12 2.76 4.82
CA ARG A 25 31.17 1.95 4.05
C ARG A 25 30.96 2.50 2.63
N ALA A 26 32.04 2.91 1.97
CA ALA A 26 31.95 3.58 0.68
C ALA A 26 33.01 3.07 -0.30
N PHE A 27 32.67 3.06 -1.58
CA PHE A 27 33.61 2.97 -2.69
C PHE A 27 34.06 4.39 -3.06
N ARG A 28 35.36 4.60 -3.14
CA ARG A 28 35.98 5.87 -3.54
C ARG A 28 36.52 5.74 -4.95
N PHE A 29 36.11 6.63 -5.82
CA PHE A 29 36.59 6.70 -7.20
C PHE A 29 37.73 7.71 -7.33
N PRO A 30 38.62 7.54 -8.33
CA PRO A 30 39.78 8.46 -8.55
C PRO A 30 39.35 9.90 -8.82
N ASN A 31 38.16 10.15 -9.37
CA ASN A 31 37.63 11.48 -9.62
C ASN A 31 37.02 12.17 -8.37
N GLY A 32 37.15 11.54 -7.20
CA GLY A 32 36.57 12.04 -5.95
C GLY A 32 35.11 11.64 -5.66
N SER A 33 34.42 11.01 -6.60
CA SER A 33 33.08 10.49 -6.37
C SER A 33 33.09 9.35 -5.34
N ARG A 34 31.98 9.20 -4.62
CA ARG A 34 31.79 8.14 -3.62
C ARG A 34 30.46 7.44 -3.81
N LEU A 35 30.45 6.12 -3.72
CA LEU A 35 29.25 5.31 -3.60
C LEU A 35 29.16 4.79 -2.15
N VAL A 36 28.27 5.39 -1.37
CA VAL A 36 28.06 5.04 0.04
C VAL A 36 27.04 3.93 0.14
N MET A 37 27.36 2.88 0.90
CA MET A 37 26.47 1.74 1.15
C MET A 37 25.79 1.91 2.49
N GLY A 38 24.49 2.18 2.46
CA GLY A 38 23.65 2.43 3.63
C GLY A 38 22.61 1.33 3.90
N TYR A 39 21.94 1.44 5.02
CA TYR A 39 20.79 0.62 5.39
C TYR A 39 19.85 1.44 6.28
N CYS A 40 18.58 1.03 6.38
CA CYS A 40 17.59 1.64 7.25
C CYS A 40 16.58 0.55 7.64
N ASP A 41 16.72 0.02 8.87
CA ASP A 41 15.84 -1.02 9.43
C ASP A 41 15.03 -0.50 10.63
N SER A 42 15.24 0.77 11.01
CA SER A 42 14.58 1.42 12.14
C SER A 42 14.63 2.95 12.01
N ASP A 43 13.81 3.67 12.79
CA ASP A 43 13.84 5.14 12.85
C ASP A 43 15.21 5.68 13.25
N SER A 44 15.90 4.99 14.15
CA SER A 44 17.26 5.36 14.56
C SER A 44 18.29 5.21 13.43
N ASP A 45 18.10 4.21 12.56
CA ASP A 45 18.94 4.05 11.38
C ASP A 45 18.64 5.13 10.35
N CYS A 46 17.39 5.51 10.22
CA CYS A 46 16.98 6.60 9.34
C CYS A 46 17.60 7.93 9.76
N ALA A 47 17.64 8.20 11.07
CA ALA A 47 18.22 9.43 11.64
C ALA A 47 19.71 9.62 11.31
N GLN A 48 20.47 8.55 11.01
CA GLN A 48 21.89 8.67 10.63
C GLN A 48 22.11 9.46 9.33
N TYR A 49 21.09 9.55 8.48
CA TYR A 49 21.14 10.31 7.22
C TYR A 49 20.88 11.80 7.40
N GLN A 50 20.46 12.23 8.58
CA GLN A 50 20.22 13.65 8.86
C GLN A 50 21.46 14.50 8.57
N GLY A 51 21.27 15.52 7.73
CA GLY A 51 22.36 16.43 7.34
C GLY A 51 23.30 15.90 6.25
N GLN A 52 23.10 14.68 5.77
CA GLN A 52 23.83 14.16 4.61
C GLN A 52 23.37 14.83 3.31
N GLU A 53 24.20 14.73 2.28
CA GLU A 53 23.93 15.28 0.95
C GLU A 53 24.33 14.26 -0.11
N TYR A 54 23.40 13.96 -1.00
CA TYR A 54 23.60 13.00 -2.08
C TYR A 54 23.09 13.58 -3.41
N GLU A 55 23.82 13.35 -4.48
CA GLU A 55 23.37 13.69 -5.85
C GLU A 55 22.49 12.58 -6.44
N VAL A 56 22.70 11.35 -6.00
CA VAL A 56 21.93 10.18 -6.40
C VAL A 56 21.64 9.33 -5.16
N ILE A 57 20.40 8.88 -5.02
CA ILE A 57 19.99 7.93 -3.99
C ILE A 57 19.39 6.71 -4.69
N GLY A 58 19.80 5.51 -4.30
CA GLY A 58 19.20 4.25 -4.73
C GLY A 58 18.58 3.54 -3.54
N PHE A 59 17.28 3.27 -3.61
CA PHE A 59 16.60 2.38 -2.67
C PHE A 59 16.43 1.02 -3.34
N GLU A 60 17.00 -0.01 -2.75
CA GLU A 60 16.77 -1.38 -3.21
C GLU A 60 15.65 -2.02 -2.38
N GLU A 61 14.76 -2.73 -3.07
CA GLU A 61 13.52 -3.27 -2.49
C GLU A 61 12.73 -2.19 -1.74
N ALA A 62 12.52 -1.05 -2.40
CA ALA A 62 11.95 0.17 -1.82
C ALA A 62 10.61 -0.04 -1.11
N THR A 63 9.83 -1.04 -1.53
CA THR A 63 8.56 -1.39 -0.88
C THR A 63 8.73 -2.01 0.51
N ASN A 64 9.95 -2.41 0.90
CA ASN A 64 10.24 -2.90 2.25
C ASN A 64 10.52 -1.77 3.26
N PHE A 65 10.63 -0.53 2.80
CA PHE A 65 10.81 0.63 3.66
C PHE A 65 9.45 1.22 4.08
N GLU A 66 9.39 1.77 5.30
CA GLU A 66 8.27 2.62 5.70
C GLU A 66 8.25 3.90 4.84
N PRO A 67 7.06 4.40 4.45
CA PRO A 67 6.92 5.61 3.65
C PRO A 67 7.66 6.82 4.22
N ASP A 68 7.62 6.99 5.55
CA ASP A 68 8.27 8.09 6.25
C ASP A 68 9.80 8.06 6.10
N TRP A 69 10.40 6.87 6.04
CA TRP A 69 11.85 6.73 5.81
C TRP A 69 12.23 7.10 4.38
N LEU A 70 11.42 6.68 3.40
CA LEU A 70 11.65 7.05 2.00
C LEU A 70 11.59 8.56 1.81
N THR A 71 10.58 9.21 2.38
CA THR A 71 10.40 10.67 2.29
C THR A 71 11.50 11.42 3.05
N PHE A 72 11.87 10.96 4.24
CA PHE A 72 12.93 11.58 5.02
C PHE A 72 14.28 11.51 4.30
N ILE A 73 14.70 10.31 3.84
CA ILE A 73 15.98 10.13 3.14
C ILE A 73 15.97 10.90 1.82
N ALA A 74 14.83 11.03 1.14
CA ALA A 74 14.70 11.85 -0.06
C ALA A 74 15.06 13.34 0.18
N THR A 75 14.92 13.87 1.41
CA THR A 75 15.34 15.23 1.73
C THR A 75 16.85 15.42 1.67
N CYS A 76 17.63 14.35 1.67
CA CYS A 76 19.07 14.37 1.49
C CYS A 76 19.51 14.49 0.02
N LEU A 77 18.55 14.38 -0.92
CA LEU A 77 18.80 14.56 -2.35
C LEU A 77 18.97 16.03 -2.67
N ARG A 78 20.19 16.46 -2.84
CA ARG A 78 20.50 17.86 -3.16
C ARG A 78 21.88 17.97 -3.80
N THR A 79 22.05 19.01 -4.60
CA THR A 79 23.33 19.33 -5.24
C THR A 79 23.44 20.83 -5.50
N THR A 80 24.65 21.34 -5.47
CA THR A 80 24.96 22.69 -5.94
C THR A 80 25.46 22.71 -7.38
N ARG A 81 25.56 21.55 -8.02
CA ARG A 81 26.01 21.42 -9.42
C ARG A 81 24.88 21.84 -10.37
N THR A 82 25.27 22.53 -11.43
CA THR A 82 24.35 23.00 -12.50
C THR A 82 24.33 22.09 -13.72
N ASP A 83 25.30 21.17 -13.80
CA ASP A 83 25.48 20.23 -14.91
C ASP A 83 24.89 18.84 -14.62
N PHE A 84 24.23 18.66 -13.47
CA PHE A 84 23.68 17.40 -13.04
C PHE A 84 22.32 17.60 -12.36
N ALA A 85 21.32 16.82 -12.77
CA ALA A 85 20.01 16.75 -12.10
C ALA A 85 20.01 15.64 -11.04
N PRO A 86 19.79 15.94 -9.75
CA PRO A 86 19.73 14.91 -8.71
C PRO A 86 18.59 13.92 -8.99
N ARG A 87 18.78 12.64 -8.60
CA ARG A 87 17.83 11.56 -8.92
C ARG A 87 17.71 10.57 -7.79
N ILE A 88 16.51 9.99 -7.66
CA ILE A 88 16.26 8.83 -6.81
C ILE A 88 15.85 7.65 -7.70
N TYR A 89 16.41 6.50 -7.42
CA TYR A 89 16.03 5.24 -8.06
C TYR A 89 15.42 4.31 -7.00
N TYR A 90 14.26 3.76 -7.33
CA TYR A 90 13.59 2.76 -6.52
C TYR A 90 13.56 1.46 -7.31
N THR A 91 14.23 0.42 -6.82
CA THR A 91 14.02 -0.95 -7.31
C THR A 91 13.09 -1.66 -6.34
N CYS A 92 12.08 -2.35 -6.84
CA CYS A 92 11.13 -3.03 -5.96
C CYS A 92 10.22 -4.01 -6.70
N ASN A 93 9.63 -4.90 -5.92
CA ASN A 93 8.49 -5.70 -6.30
C ASN A 93 7.25 -5.25 -5.51
N PRO A 94 6.02 -5.52 -5.99
CA PRO A 94 4.81 -5.28 -5.20
C PRO A 94 4.83 -6.04 -3.87
N GLY A 95 4.38 -5.39 -2.79
CA GLY A 95 4.34 -5.94 -1.43
C GLY A 95 5.16 -5.10 -0.43
N GLY A 96 4.98 -5.37 0.87
CA GLY A 96 5.68 -4.66 1.94
C GLY A 96 5.03 -3.33 2.38
N PRO A 97 5.55 -2.71 3.46
CA PRO A 97 4.95 -1.51 4.07
C PRO A 97 4.91 -0.31 3.13
N GLY A 98 5.92 -0.13 2.29
CA GLY A 98 6.00 0.97 1.32
C GLY A 98 5.18 0.76 0.04
N HIS A 99 4.50 -0.40 -0.12
CA HIS A 99 3.77 -0.75 -1.34
C HIS A 99 2.78 0.34 -1.77
N ALA A 100 1.92 0.78 -0.84
CA ALA A 100 0.88 1.76 -1.14
C ALA A 100 1.46 3.12 -1.57
N TYR A 101 2.55 3.55 -0.94
CA TYR A 101 3.27 4.78 -1.28
C TYR A 101 3.85 4.72 -2.70
N ILE A 102 4.57 3.65 -3.02
CA ILE A 102 5.17 3.47 -4.35
C ILE A 102 4.07 3.32 -5.42
N LYS A 103 3.03 2.52 -5.14
CA LYS A 103 1.91 2.32 -6.06
C LYS A 103 1.21 3.65 -6.38
N ARG A 104 0.88 4.44 -5.37
CA ARG A 104 0.24 5.76 -5.53
C ARG A 104 1.03 6.65 -6.49
N LEU A 105 2.35 6.79 -6.26
CA LEU A 105 3.19 7.70 -7.04
C LEU A 105 3.47 7.22 -8.46
N PHE A 106 3.81 5.94 -8.62
CA PHE A 106 4.37 5.45 -9.88
C PHE A 106 3.38 4.66 -10.74
N ILE A 107 2.38 4.00 -10.13
CA ILE A 107 1.43 3.15 -10.85
C ILE A 107 0.10 3.89 -11.02
N ASP A 108 -0.53 4.31 -9.93
CA ASP A 108 -1.82 4.99 -9.95
C ASP A 108 -1.69 6.46 -10.39
N ARG A 109 -0.48 7.03 -10.28
CA ARG A 109 -0.17 8.44 -10.58
C ARG A 109 -1.11 9.43 -9.88
N ALA A 110 -1.46 9.11 -8.63
CA ALA A 110 -2.30 9.92 -7.77
C ALA A 110 -1.40 10.85 -6.93
N PHE A 111 -1.24 12.09 -7.40
CA PHE A 111 -0.32 13.06 -6.82
C PHE A 111 -1.03 13.98 -5.82
N HIS A 112 -0.31 14.34 -4.77
CA HIS A 112 -0.73 15.35 -3.81
C HIS A 112 -0.29 16.76 -4.26
N ASP A 113 -0.81 17.79 -3.60
CA ASP A 113 -0.39 19.15 -3.83
C ASP A 113 1.13 19.30 -3.61
N GLY A 114 1.83 19.83 -4.62
CA GLY A 114 3.28 20.02 -4.59
C GLY A 114 4.09 18.88 -5.21
N GLU A 115 3.47 17.77 -5.63
CA GLU A 115 4.12 16.70 -6.39
C GLU A 115 3.93 16.94 -7.90
N ASP A 116 5.03 17.07 -8.66
CA ASP A 116 4.96 17.23 -10.12
C ASP A 116 4.95 15.85 -10.80
N PRO A 117 3.91 15.51 -11.56
CA PRO A 117 3.83 14.25 -12.31
C PRO A 117 5.04 13.97 -13.22
N ALA A 118 5.75 15.01 -13.69
CA ALA A 118 6.91 14.89 -14.55
C ALA A 118 8.15 14.33 -13.82
N ASP A 119 8.18 14.43 -12.49
CA ASP A 119 9.30 13.94 -11.68
C ASP A 119 9.27 12.42 -11.48
N TYR A 120 8.13 11.76 -11.77
CA TYR A 120 7.90 10.35 -11.47
C TYR A 120 7.81 9.51 -12.74
N VAL A 121 8.78 8.62 -12.93
CA VAL A 121 8.85 7.72 -14.08
C VAL A 121 8.83 6.27 -13.62
N PHE A 122 7.87 5.49 -14.10
CA PHE A 122 7.82 4.04 -13.88
C PHE A 122 8.39 3.29 -15.07
N ILE A 123 9.33 2.40 -14.82
CA ILE A 123 9.90 1.50 -15.82
C ILE A 123 9.54 0.07 -15.42
N PRO A 124 8.51 -0.54 -16.03
CA PRO A 124 8.15 -1.91 -15.73
C PRO A 124 9.25 -2.87 -16.20
N ALA A 125 9.59 -3.84 -15.36
CA ALA A 125 10.49 -4.93 -15.69
C ALA A 125 9.90 -6.24 -15.19
N LYS A 126 9.82 -7.22 -16.05
CA LYS A 126 9.35 -8.58 -15.71
C LYS A 126 10.51 -9.56 -15.76
N VAL A 127 10.35 -10.67 -15.07
CA VAL A 127 11.36 -11.74 -15.09
C VAL A 127 11.74 -12.18 -16.51
N TYR A 128 10.79 -12.16 -17.43
CA TYR A 128 11.00 -12.51 -18.85
C TYR A 128 11.90 -11.54 -19.62
N ASP A 129 12.03 -10.29 -19.14
CA ASP A 129 12.90 -9.28 -19.75
C ASP A 129 14.37 -9.57 -19.45
N ASN A 130 14.66 -10.34 -18.39
CA ASN A 130 16.01 -10.76 -18.06
C ASN A 130 16.42 -12.03 -18.80
N GLN A 131 16.72 -11.89 -20.08
CA GLN A 131 17.11 -13.01 -20.95
C GLN A 131 18.34 -13.77 -20.46
N VAL A 132 19.29 -13.07 -19.82
CA VAL A 132 20.49 -13.70 -19.25
C VAL A 132 20.12 -14.67 -18.13
N LEU A 133 19.22 -14.25 -17.24
CA LEU A 133 18.71 -15.11 -16.16
C LEU A 133 17.94 -16.29 -16.74
N MET A 134 17.07 -16.06 -17.72
CA MET A 134 16.28 -17.14 -18.36
C MET A 134 17.15 -18.19 -19.04
N GLN A 135 18.26 -17.78 -19.66
CA GLN A 135 19.20 -18.71 -20.31
C GLN A 135 20.07 -19.47 -19.29
N ARG A 136 20.50 -18.82 -18.23
CA ARG A 136 21.42 -19.40 -17.24
C ARG A 136 20.71 -20.25 -16.17
N ASP A 137 19.47 -19.90 -15.83
CA ASP A 137 18.68 -20.59 -14.83
C ASP A 137 17.22 -20.81 -15.30
N PRO A 138 16.97 -21.73 -16.22
CA PRO A 138 15.61 -22.05 -16.68
C PRO A 138 14.67 -22.53 -15.56
N GLY A 139 15.23 -23.00 -14.45
CA GLY A 139 14.47 -23.44 -13.27
C GLY A 139 13.92 -22.30 -12.42
N TYR A 140 14.38 -21.07 -12.63
CA TYR A 140 13.95 -19.91 -11.86
C TYR A 140 12.44 -19.62 -12.02
N LEU A 141 11.93 -19.68 -13.25
CA LEU A 141 10.50 -19.53 -13.53
C LEU A 141 9.65 -20.54 -12.77
N LYS A 142 10.04 -21.82 -12.78
CA LYS A 142 9.32 -22.87 -12.04
C LYS A 142 9.26 -22.60 -10.54
N ARG A 143 10.31 -21.98 -9.97
CA ARG A 143 10.32 -21.59 -8.56
C ARG A 143 9.35 -20.43 -8.29
N LEU A 144 9.26 -19.46 -9.19
CA LEU A 144 8.28 -18.36 -9.08
C LEU A 144 6.85 -18.87 -9.27
N GLU A 145 6.62 -19.78 -10.21
CA GLU A 145 5.31 -20.42 -10.44
C GLU A 145 4.82 -21.22 -9.23
N ALA A 146 5.74 -21.79 -8.45
CA ALA A 146 5.45 -22.55 -7.25
C ALA A 146 5.12 -21.67 -6.02
N LEU A 147 5.27 -20.34 -6.11
CA LEU A 147 4.92 -19.44 -5.03
C LEU A 147 3.40 -19.42 -4.77
N PRO A 148 2.96 -19.09 -3.54
CA PRO A 148 1.56 -18.83 -3.26
C PRO A 148 0.97 -17.81 -4.26
N PRO A 149 -0.32 -17.92 -4.63
CA PRO A 149 -0.91 -17.15 -5.73
C PRO A 149 -0.66 -15.64 -5.65
N ALA A 150 -0.78 -15.03 -4.48
CA ALA A 150 -0.52 -13.60 -4.27
C ALA A 150 0.94 -13.24 -4.58
N ARG A 151 1.90 -13.98 -4.00
CA ARG A 151 3.33 -13.75 -4.24
C ARG A 151 3.72 -14.05 -5.70
N ARG A 152 3.14 -15.07 -6.31
CA ARG A 152 3.37 -15.36 -7.73
C ARG A 152 2.93 -14.17 -8.60
N ARG A 153 1.73 -13.62 -8.38
CA ARG A 153 1.24 -12.44 -9.12
C ARG A 153 2.16 -11.24 -8.93
N ALA A 154 2.59 -10.97 -7.69
CA ALA A 154 3.51 -9.89 -7.39
C ALA A 154 4.87 -10.05 -8.10
N HIS A 155 5.51 -11.22 -7.96
CA HIS A 155 6.90 -11.40 -8.40
C HIS A 155 7.04 -11.86 -9.86
N LEU A 156 6.07 -12.63 -10.38
CA LEU A 156 6.12 -13.13 -11.75
C LEU A 156 5.44 -12.18 -12.73
N GLU A 157 4.29 -11.63 -12.33
CA GLU A 157 3.45 -10.81 -13.20
C GLU A 157 3.66 -9.30 -12.98
N GLY A 158 4.26 -8.92 -11.83
CA GLY A 158 4.43 -7.52 -11.45
C GLY A 158 3.10 -6.84 -11.13
N ASP A 159 2.14 -7.59 -10.58
CA ASP A 159 0.80 -7.09 -10.29
C ASP A 159 0.79 -6.25 -9.02
N TRP A 160 0.58 -4.96 -9.17
CA TRP A 160 0.51 -3.98 -8.09
C TRP A 160 -0.84 -3.96 -7.34
N ASN A 161 -1.81 -4.76 -7.76
CA ASN A 161 -3.10 -4.90 -7.07
C ASN A 161 -3.13 -6.11 -6.13
N VAL A 162 -1.96 -6.68 -5.82
CA VAL A 162 -1.82 -7.75 -4.84
C VAL A 162 -1.37 -7.15 -3.52
N TYR A 163 -2.15 -7.38 -2.46
CA TYR A 163 -1.83 -6.93 -1.10
C TYR A 163 -1.35 -8.12 -0.27
N GLU A 164 -0.23 -7.97 0.41
CA GLU A 164 0.21 -8.92 1.41
C GLU A 164 -0.78 -8.83 2.61
N GLY A 165 -1.33 -9.98 3.03
CA GLY A 165 -2.40 -10.00 4.05
C GLY A 165 -3.83 -9.89 3.51
N GLN A 166 -4.02 -9.83 2.20
CA GLN A 166 -5.35 -9.90 1.60
C GLN A 166 -6.02 -11.23 1.95
N VAL A 167 -7.12 -11.17 2.68
CA VAL A 167 -7.89 -12.38 3.08
C VAL A 167 -8.55 -13.04 1.86
N PHE A 168 -9.04 -12.22 0.92
CA PHE A 168 -9.68 -12.67 -0.32
C PHE A 168 -8.76 -12.40 -1.51
N ALA A 169 -7.82 -13.31 -1.75
CA ALA A 169 -6.87 -13.22 -2.86
C ALA A 169 -7.55 -13.27 -4.25
N GLU A 170 -8.77 -13.79 -4.29
CA GLU A 170 -9.58 -13.91 -5.50
C GLU A 170 -10.34 -12.64 -5.86
N TRP A 171 -10.36 -11.63 -4.97
CA TRP A 171 -11.05 -10.38 -5.24
C TRP A 171 -10.53 -9.73 -6.52
N ARG A 172 -11.45 -9.40 -7.41
CA ARG A 172 -11.16 -8.76 -8.70
C ARG A 172 -12.11 -7.62 -8.94
N ASP A 173 -11.57 -6.53 -9.43
CA ASP A 173 -12.29 -5.41 -10.00
C ASP A 173 -11.89 -5.32 -11.48
N ASP A 174 -12.76 -5.81 -12.35
CA ASP A 174 -12.52 -5.85 -13.79
C ASP A 174 -13.64 -5.09 -14.53
N PRO A 175 -13.40 -3.81 -14.90
CA PRO A 175 -14.39 -2.98 -15.57
C PRO A 175 -14.91 -3.55 -16.89
N ALA A 176 -14.15 -4.39 -17.57
CA ALA A 176 -14.58 -5.01 -18.83
C ALA A 176 -15.73 -6.01 -18.62
N HIS A 177 -15.92 -6.47 -17.37
CA HIS A 177 -16.90 -7.48 -17.02
C HIS A 177 -17.99 -7.02 -16.04
N TYR A 178 -18.13 -5.71 -15.79
CA TYR A 178 -19.17 -5.19 -14.90
C TYR A 178 -20.58 -5.55 -15.37
N ALA A 179 -20.83 -5.53 -16.68
CA ALA A 179 -22.14 -5.78 -17.24
C ALA A 179 -22.55 -7.26 -17.21
N ASP A 180 -21.61 -8.19 -17.34
CA ASP A 180 -21.89 -9.62 -17.38
C ASP A 180 -21.61 -10.33 -16.05
N GLY A 181 -20.97 -9.64 -15.09
CA GLY A 181 -20.65 -10.16 -13.75
C GLY A 181 -19.70 -11.36 -13.72
N LYS A 182 -18.98 -11.62 -14.82
CA LYS A 182 -18.04 -12.73 -14.91
C LYS A 182 -16.64 -12.26 -14.57
N TRP A 183 -15.91 -13.07 -13.83
CA TRP A 183 -14.48 -12.81 -13.49
C TRP A 183 -14.24 -11.51 -12.70
N THR A 184 -15.29 -10.88 -12.19
CA THR A 184 -15.24 -9.66 -11.37
C THR A 184 -16.13 -9.80 -10.14
N HIS A 185 -15.78 -9.06 -9.06
CA HIS A 185 -16.60 -8.90 -7.85
C HIS A 185 -17.31 -7.54 -7.82
N VAL A 186 -17.00 -6.68 -8.78
CA VAL A 186 -17.66 -5.39 -8.99
C VAL A 186 -18.55 -5.52 -10.22
N ILE A 187 -19.80 -5.07 -10.09
CA ILE A 187 -20.81 -5.14 -11.16
C ILE A 187 -21.38 -3.75 -11.41
N GLU A 188 -22.07 -3.57 -12.53
CA GLU A 188 -22.81 -2.35 -12.81
C GLU A 188 -23.81 -2.03 -11.68
N PRO A 189 -23.89 -0.77 -11.24
CA PRO A 189 -24.88 -0.35 -10.26
C PRO A 189 -26.31 -0.65 -10.74
N PHE A 190 -27.16 -1.10 -9.85
CA PHE A 190 -28.57 -1.36 -10.11
C PHE A 190 -29.45 -0.94 -8.93
N ASP A 191 -30.75 -0.78 -9.17
CA ASP A 191 -31.70 -0.40 -8.13
C ASP A 191 -31.90 -1.54 -7.13
N ILE A 192 -31.69 -1.28 -5.85
CA ILE A 192 -31.85 -2.26 -4.79
C ILE A 192 -33.33 -2.42 -4.44
N PRO A 193 -33.97 -3.60 -4.67
CA PRO A 193 -35.38 -3.83 -4.37
C PRO A 193 -35.69 -3.61 -2.88
N ASN A 194 -36.81 -2.97 -2.60
CA ASN A 194 -37.26 -2.73 -1.22
C ASN A 194 -37.56 -4.01 -0.42
N THR A 195 -37.74 -5.13 -1.10
CA THR A 195 -37.99 -6.43 -0.50
C THR A 195 -36.76 -7.15 -0.01
N TRP A 196 -35.59 -6.68 -0.43
CA TRP A 196 -34.31 -7.27 0.02
C TRP A 196 -33.98 -6.77 1.42
N ARG A 197 -33.39 -7.66 2.23
CA ARG A 197 -32.88 -7.28 3.56
C ARG A 197 -31.59 -6.49 3.42
N VAL A 198 -31.43 -5.50 4.30
CA VAL A 198 -30.20 -4.73 4.39
C VAL A 198 -29.56 -4.95 5.76
N TYR A 199 -28.29 -5.18 5.73
CA TYR A 199 -27.44 -5.33 6.93
C TYR A 199 -26.38 -4.24 6.94
N ARG A 200 -25.90 -3.91 8.13
CA ARG A 200 -24.74 -3.04 8.35
C ARG A 200 -23.64 -3.84 9.01
N SER A 201 -22.42 -3.78 8.49
CA SER A 201 -21.19 -4.22 9.18
C SER A 201 -20.47 -3.01 9.75
N PHE A 202 -19.86 -3.18 10.92
CA PHE A 202 -19.07 -2.13 11.57
C PHE A 202 -17.79 -2.72 12.14
N ASP A 203 -16.66 -2.10 11.79
CA ASP A 203 -15.34 -2.34 12.37
C ASP A 203 -14.77 -1.01 12.86
N PHE A 204 -14.49 -0.93 14.18
CA PHE A 204 -14.05 0.31 14.80
C PHE A 204 -12.55 0.53 14.62
N GLY A 205 -12.18 1.73 14.22
CA GLY A 205 -10.81 2.21 14.20
C GLY A 205 -10.75 3.70 14.58
N TYR A 206 -9.68 4.10 15.25
CA TYR A 206 -9.42 5.50 15.62
C TYR A 206 -8.15 6.01 14.93
N ALA A 207 -6.98 5.46 15.31
CA ALA A 207 -5.71 5.73 14.61
C ALA A 207 -5.61 4.98 13.28
N LYS A 208 -6.19 3.79 13.21
CA LYS A 208 -6.46 3.06 11.96
C LYS A 208 -7.85 3.41 11.46
N PRO A 209 -8.11 3.28 10.16
CA PRO A 209 -9.44 3.54 9.61
C PRO A 209 -10.52 2.66 10.24
N PHE A 210 -11.70 3.22 10.49
CA PHE A 210 -12.91 2.44 10.73
C PHE A 210 -13.58 2.09 9.40
N SER A 211 -14.42 1.06 9.40
CA SER A 211 -15.21 0.68 8.23
C SER A 211 -16.66 0.42 8.61
N VAL A 212 -17.58 1.03 7.86
CA VAL A 212 -19.02 0.73 7.90
C VAL A 212 -19.46 0.34 6.50
N GLY A 213 -19.96 -0.88 6.35
CA GLY A 213 -20.49 -1.36 5.09
C GLY A 213 -22.00 -1.61 5.17
N TRP A 214 -22.77 -1.19 4.15
CA TRP A 214 -24.18 -1.56 4.02
C TRP A 214 -24.33 -2.58 2.89
N TRP A 215 -25.05 -3.66 3.21
CA TRP A 215 -25.13 -4.87 2.39
C TRP A 215 -26.55 -5.24 2.14
N ALA A 216 -26.98 -5.27 0.87
CA ALA A 216 -28.24 -5.86 0.49
C ALA A 216 -28.07 -7.37 0.25
N VAL A 217 -29.07 -8.15 0.63
CA VAL A 217 -29.08 -9.61 0.45
C VAL A 217 -30.27 -9.99 -0.40
N ASP A 218 -30.03 -10.63 -1.54
CA ASP A 218 -31.08 -11.13 -2.41
C ASP A 218 -31.73 -12.43 -1.86
N PHE A 219 -32.71 -12.94 -2.57
CA PHE A 219 -33.44 -14.17 -2.17
C PHE A 219 -32.58 -15.45 -2.34
N ASP A 220 -31.49 -15.37 -3.12
CA ASP A 220 -30.54 -16.46 -3.29
C ASP A 220 -29.40 -16.41 -2.26
N GLY A 221 -29.41 -15.40 -1.37
CA GLY A 221 -28.41 -15.21 -0.33
C GLY A 221 -27.13 -14.52 -0.82
N ARG A 222 -27.12 -13.90 -1.99
CA ARG A 222 -26.00 -13.12 -2.48
C ARG A 222 -25.93 -11.79 -1.78
N LEU A 223 -24.71 -11.37 -1.43
CA LEU A 223 -24.40 -10.11 -0.77
C LEU A 223 -23.96 -9.06 -1.78
N TYR A 224 -24.59 -7.89 -1.73
CA TYR A 224 -24.22 -6.73 -2.53
C TYR A 224 -23.87 -5.57 -1.62
N ARG A 225 -22.61 -5.13 -1.64
CA ARG A 225 -22.22 -3.90 -0.93
C ARG A 225 -22.76 -2.71 -1.70
N ILE A 226 -23.70 -2.01 -1.09
CA ILE A 226 -24.42 -0.88 -1.71
C ILE A 226 -23.84 0.47 -1.30
N LEU A 227 -23.18 0.52 -0.16
CA LEU A 227 -22.54 1.74 0.35
C LEU A 227 -21.42 1.37 1.32
N GLU A 228 -20.45 2.25 1.44
CA GLU A 228 -19.39 2.19 2.45
C GLU A 228 -19.14 3.59 3.02
N LEU A 229 -18.91 3.64 4.34
CA LEU A 229 -18.30 4.76 5.02
C LEU A 229 -16.96 4.29 5.58
N TYR A 230 -15.87 4.74 4.97
CA TYR A 230 -14.52 4.34 5.33
C TYR A 230 -13.77 5.52 5.95
N GLY A 231 -13.36 5.36 7.20
CA GLY A 231 -12.75 6.41 7.99
C GLY A 231 -11.23 6.55 7.78
N CYS A 232 -10.81 6.65 6.53
CA CYS A 232 -9.41 6.83 6.15
C CYS A 232 -9.13 8.28 5.77
N VAL A 233 -7.97 8.81 6.13
CA VAL A 233 -7.50 10.11 5.65
C VAL A 233 -7.22 9.99 4.15
N PRO A 234 -7.80 10.88 3.30
CA PRO A 234 -7.56 10.80 1.86
C PRO A 234 -6.09 10.87 1.50
N GLY A 235 -5.61 9.90 0.74
CA GLY A 235 -4.21 9.80 0.29
C GLY A 235 -3.23 9.26 1.32
N GLU A 236 -3.66 8.94 2.53
CA GLU A 236 -2.85 8.32 3.57
C GLU A 236 -3.39 6.93 3.91
N PRO A 237 -2.97 5.87 3.20
CA PRO A 237 -3.41 4.51 3.50
C PRO A 237 -3.17 4.14 4.96
N ASP A 238 -4.09 3.38 5.55
CA ASP A 238 -4.02 2.94 6.95
C ASP A 238 -4.05 4.04 8.02
N THR A 239 -4.29 5.30 7.66
CA THR A 239 -4.42 6.42 8.61
C THR A 239 -5.88 6.75 8.87
N GLY A 240 -6.34 6.56 10.11
CA GLY A 240 -7.72 6.86 10.51
C GLY A 240 -7.98 8.35 10.71
N VAL A 241 -9.18 8.81 10.35
CA VAL A 241 -9.65 10.20 10.55
C VAL A 241 -9.83 10.60 12.02
N ARG A 242 -9.62 9.68 12.96
CA ARG A 242 -9.69 9.88 14.42
C ARG A 242 -11.07 10.35 14.90
N TRP A 243 -12.13 9.85 14.28
CA TRP A 243 -13.47 10.11 14.76
C TRP A 243 -13.77 9.28 16.02
N THR A 244 -14.50 9.91 16.96
CA THR A 244 -15.01 9.20 18.13
C THR A 244 -16.17 8.27 17.75
N PRO A 245 -16.52 7.26 18.57
CA PRO A 245 -17.70 6.42 18.33
C PRO A 245 -18.97 7.22 18.10
N GLU A 246 -19.19 8.31 18.87
CA GLU A 246 -20.35 9.17 18.73
C GLU A 246 -20.42 9.83 17.35
N GLN A 247 -19.29 10.32 16.85
CA GLN A 247 -19.22 10.94 15.52
C GLN A 247 -19.53 9.92 14.42
N ILE A 248 -19.02 8.69 14.57
CA ILE A 248 -19.27 7.62 13.61
C ILE A 248 -20.76 7.25 13.62
N PHE A 249 -21.36 7.04 14.80
CA PHE A 249 -22.77 6.65 14.89
C PHE A 249 -23.74 7.74 14.46
N GLU A 250 -23.42 9.00 14.72
CA GLU A 250 -24.18 10.12 14.17
C GLU A 250 -24.14 10.14 12.64
N GLN A 251 -22.99 9.86 12.04
CA GLN A 251 -22.84 9.77 10.60
C GLN A 251 -23.60 8.56 10.02
N ILE A 252 -23.54 7.40 10.69
CA ILE A 252 -24.34 6.21 10.32
C ILE A 252 -25.82 6.56 10.32
N ARG A 253 -26.33 7.13 11.41
CA ARG A 253 -27.73 7.52 11.54
C ARG A 253 -28.17 8.48 10.45
N THR A 254 -27.36 9.49 10.18
CA THR A 254 -27.62 10.47 9.11
C THR A 254 -27.66 9.79 7.74
N THR A 255 -26.73 8.91 7.47
CA THR A 255 -26.65 8.16 6.22
C THR A 255 -27.88 7.28 6.03
N GLU A 256 -28.28 6.51 7.06
CA GLU A 256 -29.46 5.63 7.01
C GLU A 256 -30.76 6.40 6.87
N ALA A 257 -30.86 7.60 7.44
CA ALA A 257 -32.03 8.46 7.32
C ALA A 257 -32.17 9.13 5.94
N THR A 258 -31.08 9.36 5.24
CA THR A 258 -31.07 10.18 4.02
C THR A 258 -30.84 9.38 2.73
N HIS A 259 -30.09 8.28 2.80
CA HIS A 259 -29.72 7.53 1.61
C HIS A 259 -30.94 6.81 0.98
N PRO A 260 -31.17 6.92 -0.33
CA PRO A 260 -32.36 6.36 -1.00
C PRO A 260 -32.60 4.87 -0.77
N TYR A 261 -31.55 4.07 -0.70
CA TYR A 261 -31.64 2.62 -0.49
C TYR A 261 -31.68 2.20 0.98
N LEU A 262 -31.48 3.11 1.93
CA LEU A 262 -31.44 2.80 3.37
C LEU A 262 -32.61 3.37 4.12
N ARG A 263 -33.12 4.52 3.69
CA ARG A 263 -34.15 5.27 4.37
C ARG A 263 -35.45 4.42 4.60
N GLY A 264 -35.82 4.33 5.88
CA GLY A 264 -37.06 3.64 6.29
C GLY A 264 -36.97 2.12 6.27
N ARG A 265 -35.75 1.55 6.12
CA ARG A 265 -35.54 0.11 6.24
C ARG A 265 -35.21 -0.28 7.68
N ASP A 266 -35.58 -1.51 8.04
CA ASP A 266 -35.07 -2.19 9.24
C ASP A 266 -33.65 -2.73 8.92
N ILE A 267 -32.60 -2.08 9.47
CA ILE A 267 -31.22 -2.40 9.21
C ILE A 267 -30.62 -3.07 10.46
N ARG A 268 -30.16 -4.31 10.30
CA ARG A 268 -29.50 -5.04 11.38
C ARG A 268 -28.00 -4.84 11.31
N GLY A 269 -27.40 -4.40 12.45
CA GLY A 269 -25.97 -4.23 12.60
C GLY A 269 -25.29 -5.52 13.03
N VAL A 270 -24.05 -5.74 12.53
CA VAL A 270 -23.08 -6.69 13.03
C VAL A 270 -21.74 -5.97 13.21
N ALA A 271 -21.02 -6.28 14.28
CA ALA A 271 -19.74 -5.67 14.58
C ALA A 271 -18.80 -6.67 15.23
N ASP A 272 -17.51 -6.33 15.30
CA ASP A 272 -16.53 -7.11 16.04
C ASP A 272 -16.89 -7.16 17.53
N PRO A 273 -16.77 -8.32 18.21
CA PRO A 273 -17.04 -8.44 19.65
C PRO A 273 -16.24 -7.48 20.53
N ALA A 274 -15.12 -6.96 20.08
CA ALA A 274 -14.32 -5.98 20.84
C ALA A 274 -15.08 -4.69 21.18
N ILE A 275 -16.17 -4.36 20.45
CA ILE A 275 -17.01 -3.19 20.76
C ILE A 275 -17.72 -3.29 22.12
N TRP A 276 -17.80 -4.48 22.73
CA TRP A 276 -18.39 -4.73 24.06
C TRP A 276 -17.41 -4.52 25.22
N ASP A 277 -16.14 -4.19 24.92
CA ASP A 277 -15.16 -3.92 25.98
C ASP A 277 -15.50 -2.62 26.73
N ALA A 278 -15.91 -2.78 27.98
CA ALA A 278 -16.23 -1.70 28.92
C ALA A 278 -15.11 -1.45 29.95
N SER A 279 -13.90 -1.97 29.75
CA SER A 279 -12.80 -1.87 30.71
C SER A 279 -12.35 -0.42 31.00
N ARG A 280 -12.69 0.51 30.14
CA ARG A 280 -12.28 1.94 30.22
C ARG A 280 -13.45 2.93 30.28
N GLY A 281 -14.68 2.47 30.55
CA GLY A 281 -15.88 3.28 30.58
C GLY A 281 -17.02 2.64 29.76
N ASP A 282 -17.93 3.47 29.23
CA ASP A 282 -18.98 2.97 28.33
C ASP A 282 -18.36 2.21 27.15
N SER A 283 -18.89 1.04 26.84
CA SER A 283 -18.46 0.32 25.65
C SER A 283 -18.92 1.02 24.38
N ILE A 284 -18.26 0.74 23.26
CA ILE A 284 -18.69 1.26 21.95
C ILE A 284 -20.12 0.79 21.63
N ALA A 285 -20.49 -0.42 22.05
CA ALA A 285 -21.85 -0.94 21.91
C ALA A 285 -22.87 -0.13 22.72
N ASP A 286 -22.56 0.27 23.97
CA ASP A 286 -23.45 1.13 24.77
C ASP A 286 -23.65 2.49 24.11
N ILE A 287 -22.62 3.01 23.45
CA ILE A 287 -22.72 4.25 22.68
C ILE A 287 -23.61 4.04 21.46
N ALA A 288 -23.43 2.95 20.69
CA ALA A 288 -24.26 2.61 19.54
C ALA A 288 -25.76 2.55 19.90
N ASP A 289 -26.09 1.86 20.99
CA ASP A 289 -27.46 1.74 21.48
C ASP A 289 -28.09 3.12 21.77
N ARG A 290 -27.34 4.07 22.31
CA ARG A 290 -27.84 5.45 22.55
C ARG A 290 -28.16 6.21 21.25
N TYR A 291 -27.52 5.87 20.18
CA TYR A 291 -27.78 6.44 18.84
C TYR A 291 -28.82 5.64 18.05
N GLY A 292 -29.27 4.50 18.56
CA GLY A 292 -30.23 3.62 17.88
C GLY A 292 -29.61 2.93 16.66
N VAL A 293 -28.34 2.58 16.77
CA VAL A 293 -27.51 2.06 15.66
C VAL A 293 -27.13 0.61 15.91
#